data_ea30c176224d14ae4581269aabae92cc
#
_entry.id   ea30c176224d14ae4581269aabae92cc
#
_cell.length_a   1.000
_cell.length_b   1.000
_cell.length_c   1.000
_cell.angle_alpha   90.00
_cell.angle_beta   90.00
_cell.angle_gamma   90.00
#
_symmetry.space_group_name_H-M   'P 1'
#
loop_
_entity.id
_entity.type
_entity.pdbx_description
1 polymer ?
#
loop_
_entity_poly.entity_id
_entity_poly.type
_entity_poly.pdbx_seq_one_letter_code
_entity_poly.pdbx_strand_id
1 'polypeptide(L)'
;NFICTVCGEKNEAGICFADISTGELHATTLKGNSLADLELQLKNELMRFSPREILINSQTLELKNLPKFLREKLSTLLECLEDSKFTYDTCEAAVRHQFNGDTTQALHVDDKPLVIKCIGALLDYLKRTQRNGMERMNRIMLYTNAQYMHLDMNARRNLELTETMRNKEKRGSLLWVLDKTKTPMGKRLIRTWLERPLVNPVQIKKRQFAVDELMRNIPLSDGITEQLSGIHDLER
;
A
#
# COMPACT_ATOMS: atom_id res chain seq x y z
N ASN A 1 7.99 3.74 5.05
CA ASN A 1 8.60 2.42 5.30
C ASN A 1 7.51 1.39 5.59
N PHE A 2 7.20 0.55 4.60
CA PHE A 2 6.17 -0.48 4.77
C PHE A 2 6.77 -1.77 5.33
N ILE A 3 6.01 -2.39 6.25
CA ILE A 3 6.09 -3.80 6.59
C ILE A 3 4.86 -4.47 5.98
N CYS A 4 5.01 -5.67 5.45
CA CYS A 4 3.95 -6.39 4.78
C CYS A 4 3.71 -7.76 5.40
N THR A 5 2.45 -8.18 5.45
CA THR A 5 2.07 -9.55 5.79
C THR A 5 1.27 -10.14 4.64
N VAL A 6 1.59 -11.38 4.26
CA VAL A 6 0.87 -12.14 3.24
C VAL A 6 0.40 -13.47 3.83
N CYS A 7 -0.88 -13.76 3.71
CA CYS A 7 -1.48 -15.02 4.09
C CYS A 7 -2.07 -15.69 2.84
N GLY A 8 -1.36 -16.66 2.28
CA GLY A 8 -1.83 -17.47 1.15
C GLY A 8 -2.74 -18.59 1.62
N GLU A 9 -3.79 -18.87 0.84
CA GLU A 9 -4.68 -20.01 1.00
C GLU A 9 -5.19 -20.45 -0.37
N LYS A 10 -4.68 -21.60 -0.87
CA LYS A 10 -4.96 -22.08 -2.24
C LYS A 10 -4.61 -21.02 -3.30
N ASN A 11 -5.59 -20.61 -4.11
CA ASN A 11 -5.43 -19.61 -5.16
C ASN A 11 -5.79 -18.18 -4.71
N GLU A 12 -5.90 -17.96 -3.40
CA GLU A 12 -6.20 -16.64 -2.83
C GLU A 12 -5.11 -16.22 -1.84
N ALA A 13 -4.94 -14.94 -1.64
CA ALA A 13 -4.06 -14.39 -0.61
C ALA A 13 -4.62 -13.10 -0.05
N GLY A 14 -4.60 -12.99 1.27
CA GLY A 14 -4.69 -11.71 1.93
C GLY A 14 -3.32 -11.02 1.90
N ILE A 15 -3.31 -9.71 1.81
CA ILE A 15 -2.10 -8.91 1.92
C ILE A 15 -2.41 -7.65 2.71
N CYS A 16 -1.52 -7.30 3.63
CA CYS A 16 -1.61 -6.08 4.42
C CYS A 16 -0.25 -5.39 4.48
N PHE A 17 -0.23 -4.10 4.20
CA PHE A 17 0.93 -3.23 4.33
C PHE A 17 0.70 -2.24 5.46
N ALA A 18 1.62 -2.15 6.40
CA ALA A 18 1.63 -1.14 7.46
C ALA A 18 2.68 -0.08 7.19
N ASP A 19 2.28 1.18 7.17
CA ASP A 19 3.23 2.29 7.32
C ASP A 19 3.29 2.70 8.79
N ILE A 20 4.38 2.33 9.46
CA ILE A 20 4.59 2.61 10.88
C ILE A 20 4.65 4.11 11.15
N SER A 21 5.05 4.91 10.16
CA SER A 21 5.22 6.36 10.32
C SER A 21 3.89 7.11 10.32
N THR A 22 2.90 6.64 9.55
CA THR A 22 1.57 7.25 9.45
C THR A 22 0.50 6.51 10.24
N GLY A 23 0.76 5.24 10.61
CA GLY A 23 -0.21 4.38 11.29
C GLY A 23 -1.29 3.82 10.39
N GLU A 24 -1.12 3.88 9.07
CA GLU A 24 -2.09 3.36 8.10
C GLU A 24 -1.83 1.89 7.76
N LEU A 25 -2.90 1.10 7.72
CA LEU A 25 -2.91 -0.27 7.23
C LEU A 25 -3.61 -0.31 5.87
N HIS A 26 -2.89 -0.68 4.82
CA HIS A 26 -3.45 -0.88 3.49
C HIS A 26 -3.63 -2.37 3.23
N ALA A 27 -4.86 -2.84 3.05
CA ALA A 27 -5.12 -4.26 2.92
C ALA A 27 -6.05 -4.58 1.74
N THR A 28 -5.84 -5.76 1.16
CA THR A 28 -6.68 -6.31 0.09
C THR A 28 -6.62 -7.84 0.07
N THR A 29 -7.56 -8.44 -0.67
CA THR A 29 -7.52 -9.85 -1.03
C THR A 29 -7.20 -9.97 -2.52
N LEU A 30 -6.29 -10.87 -2.85
CA LEU A 30 -5.94 -11.22 -4.21
C LEU A 30 -6.49 -12.61 -4.52
N LYS A 31 -7.00 -12.78 -5.73
CA LYS A 31 -7.53 -14.06 -6.21
C LYS A 31 -6.98 -14.35 -7.60
N GLY A 32 -6.23 -15.44 -7.69
CA GLY A 32 -5.67 -15.91 -8.96
C GLY A 32 -6.49 -17.03 -9.58
N ASN A 33 -6.51 -17.09 -10.91
CA ASN A 33 -7.05 -18.24 -11.64
C ASN A 33 -6.13 -19.47 -11.52
N SER A 34 -4.89 -19.25 -11.14
CA SER A 34 -3.85 -20.24 -10.85
C SER A 34 -2.85 -19.70 -9.84
N LEU A 35 -1.99 -20.58 -9.28
CA LEU A 35 -0.88 -20.14 -8.41
C LEU A 35 0.07 -19.18 -9.12
N ALA A 36 0.31 -19.37 -10.41
CA ALA A 36 1.17 -18.47 -11.20
C ALA A 36 0.55 -17.08 -11.37
N ASP A 37 -0.78 -17.01 -11.56
CA ASP A 37 -1.50 -15.75 -11.64
C ASP A 37 -1.52 -15.04 -10.28
N LEU A 38 -1.79 -15.76 -9.19
CA LEU A 38 -1.71 -15.23 -7.83
C LEU A 38 -0.30 -14.70 -7.52
N GLU A 39 0.74 -15.45 -7.88
CA GLU A 39 2.12 -15.04 -7.69
C GLU A 39 2.45 -13.74 -8.45
N LEU A 40 1.95 -13.60 -9.68
CA LEU A 40 2.11 -12.38 -10.47
C LEU A 40 1.41 -11.18 -9.81
N GLN A 41 0.17 -11.36 -9.35
CA GLN A 41 -0.58 -10.30 -8.65
C GLN A 41 0.13 -9.89 -7.36
N LEU A 42 0.63 -10.85 -6.56
CA LEU A 42 1.42 -10.56 -5.36
C LEU A 42 2.69 -9.78 -5.67
N LYS A 43 3.46 -10.19 -6.69
CA LYS A 43 4.67 -9.48 -7.12
C LYS A 43 4.37 -8.02 -7.49
N ASN A 44 3.27 -7.78 -8.18
CA ASN A 44 2.86 -6.43 -8.55
C ASN A 44 2.52 -5.56 -7.32
N GLU A 45 1.79 -6.11 -6.34
CA GLU A 45 1.48 -5.39 -5.11
C GLU A 45 2.73 -5.13 -4.26
N LEU A 46 3.61 -6.11 -4.13
CA LEU A 46 4.85 -5.96 -3.39
C LEU A 46 5.79 -4.92 -4.03
N MET A 47 5.86 -4.88 -5.35
CA MET A 47 6.60 -3.82 -6.06
C MET A 47 5.98 -2.44 -5.85
N ARG A 48 4.65 -2.38 -5.78
CA ARG A 48 3.89 -1.13 -5.61
C ARG A 48 4.19 -0.44 -4.29
N PHE A 49 4.24 -1.21 -3.19
CA PHE A 49 4.48 -0.70 -1.85
C PHE A 49 5.97 -0.74 -1.46
N SER A 50 6.75 -1.57 -2.14
CA SER A 50 8.18 -1.78 -1.88
C SER A 50 8.49 -1.96 -0.39
N PRO A 51 7.88 -2.97 0.29
CA PRO A 51 8.08 -3.16 1.72
C PRO A 51 9.53 -3.56 2.01
N ARG A 52 10.03 -3.15 3.17
CA ARG A 52 11.36 -3.55 3.63
C ARG A 52 11.37 -4.94 4.26
N GLU A 53 10.24 -5.35 4.76
CA GLU A 53 10.06 -6.62 5.45
C GLU A 53 8.73 -7.25 5.06
N ILE A 54 8.73 -8.56 4.83
CA ILE A 54 7.56 -9.33 4.45
C ILE A 54 7.46 -10.56 5.33
N LEU A 55 6.31 -10.69 5.98
CA LEU A 55 5.94 -11.82 6.83
C LEU A 55 4.97 -12.71 6.05
N ILE A 56 5.21 -14.01 6.01
CA ILE A 56 4.37 -14.94 5.25
C ILE A 56 4.01 -16.17 6.08
N ASN A 57 2.91 -16.82 5.71
CA ASN A 57 2.58 -18.17 6.20
C ASN A 57 3.24 -19.26 5.35
N SER A 58 3.19 -20.51 5.81
CA SER A 58 3.80 -21.66 5.12
C SER A 58 3.26 -21.85 3.70
N GLN A 59 1.96 -21.66 3.47
CA GLN A 59 1.35 -21.84 2.15
C GLN A 59 1.84 -20.80 1.12
N THR A 60 2.21 -19.60 1.56
CA THR A 60 2.78 -18.60 0.65
C THR A 60 4.16 -19.02 0.11
N LEU A 61 4.89 -19.89 0.81
CA LEU A 61 6.16 -20.47 0.30
C LEU A 61 5.99 -21.38 -0.90
N GLU A 62 4.77 -21.89 -1.17
CA GLU A 62 4.48 -22.69 -2.38
C GLU A 62 4.65 -21.88 -3.68
N LEU A 63 4.65 -20.54 -3.59
CA LEU A 63 4.94 -19.63 -4.69
C LEU A 63 6.45 -19.58 -4.96
N LYS A 64 6.94 -20.58 -5.69
CA LYS A 64 8.36 -20.92 -5.85
C LYS A 64 9.26 -19.78 -6.31
N ASN A 65 8.75 -18.86 -7.15
CA ASN A 65 9.53 -17.75 -7.67
C ASN A 65 9.43 -16.48 -6.80
N LEU A 66 8.56 -16.45 -5.80
CA LEU A 66 8.38 -15.30 -4.94
C LEU A 66 9.64 -14.98 -4.11
N PRO A 67 10.28 -15.94 -3.40
CA PRO A 67 11.48 -15.66 -2.62
C PRO A 67 12.65 -15.13 -3.47
N LYS A 68 12.83 -15.70 -4.66
CA LYS A 68 13.86 -15.23 -5.60
C LYS A 68 13.59 -13.79 -6.04
N PHE A 69 12.36 -13.50 -6.42
CA PHE A 69 11.91 -12.17 -6.81
C PHE A 69 12.16 -11.14 -5.72
N LEU A 70 11.80 -11.43 -4.47
CA LEU A 70 11.97 -10.54 -3.33
C LEU A 70 13.44 -10.19 -3.10
N ARG A 71 14.31 -11.19 -3.18
CA ARG A 71 15.77 -11.00 -3.01
C ARG A 71 16.38 -10.16 -4.13
N GLU A 72 16.05 -10.48 -5.38
CA GLU A 72 16.71 -9.88 -6.54
C GLU A 72 16.15 -8.48 -6.91
N LYS A 73 14.88 -8.24 -6.66
CA LYS A 73 14.18 -7.03 -7.13
C LYS A 73 13.87 -6.02 -6.06
N LEU A 74 13.60 -6.46 -4.84
CA LEU A 74 13.17 -5.58 -3.76
C LEU A 74 14.21 -5.46 -2.63
N SER A 75 15.18 -6.38 -2.55
CA SER A 75 16.14 -6.46 -1.44
C SER A 75 15.42 -6.46 -0.07
N THR A 76 14.30 -7.17 0.01
CA THR A 76 13.38 -7.20 1.14
C THR A 76 13.71 -8.38 2.05
N LEU A 77 13.64 -8.18 3.36
CA LEU A 77 13.72 -9.25 4.33
C LEU A 77 12.44 -10.08 4.29
N LEU A 78 12.59 -11.39 4.14
CA LEU A 78 11.48 -12.35 4.14
C LEU A 78 11.54 -13.21 5.39
N GLU A 79 10.47 -13.23 6.17
CA GLU A 79 10.30 -14.07 7.34
C GLU A 79 9.04 -14.95 7.19
N CYS A 80 9.19 -16.26 7.41
CA CYS A 80 8.08 -17.18 7.48
C CYS A 80 7.66 -17.34 8.95
N LEU A 81 6.46 -16.90 9.26
CA LEU A 81 5.88 -17.06 10.58
C LEU A 81 5.21 -18.43 10.72
N GLU A 82 5.10 -18.92 11.94
CA GLU A 82 4.31 -20.12 12.24
C GLU A 82 2.84 -19.92 11.83
N ASP A 83 2.21 -20.95 11.26
CA ASP A 83 0.82 -20.88 10.81
C ASP A 83 -0.17 -20.59 11.96
N SER A 84 0.20 -20.93 13.20
CA SER A 84 -0.54 -20.56 14.42
C SER A 84 -0.77 -19.03 14.54
N LYS A 85 0.12 -18.21 13.97
CA LYS A 85 0.01 -16.74 13.95
C LYS A 85 -1.06 -16.22 12.99
N PHE A 86 -1.52 -17.07 12.06
CA PHE A 86 -2.58 -16.76 11.09
C PHE A 86 -3.92 -17.43 11.44
N THR A 87 -4.11 -17.89 12.68
CA THR A 87 -5.39 -18.43 13.15
C THR A 87 -6.42 -17.29 13.20
N TYR A 88 -7.60 -17.52 12.59
CA TYR A 88 -8.62 -16.48 12.43
C TYR A 88 -9.03 -15.85 13.76
N ASP A 89 -9.40 -16.66 14.75
CA ASP A 89 -9.90 -16.17 16.05
C ASP A 89 -8.86 -15.32 16.79
N THR A 90 -7.60 -15.75 16.75
CA THR A 90 -6.49 -15.00 17.38
C THR A 90 -6.25 -13.68 16.67
N CYS A 91 -6.29 -13.69 15.34
CA CYS A 91 -6.10 -12.51 14.52
C CYS A 91 -7.27 -11.53 14.66
N GLU A 92 -8.52 -12.02 14.68
CA GLU A 92 -9.70 -11.20 14.92
C GLU A 92 -9.65 -10.54 16.30
N ALA A 93 -9.29 -11.28 17.34
CA ALA A 93 -9.13 -10.71 18.68
C ALA A 93 -8.08 -9.61 18.73
N ALA A 94 -6.94 -9.81 18.03
CA ALA A 94 -5.89 -8.79 17.94
C ALA A 94 -6.38 -7.52 17.20
N VAL A 95 -7.13 -7.69 16.10
CA VAL A 95 -7.73 -6.57 15.35
C VAL A 95 -8.72 -5.82 16.25
N ARG A 96 -9.65 -6.50 16.89
CA ARG A 96 -10.63 -5.87 17.80
C ARG A 96 -9.96 -5.12 18.94
N HIS A 97 -8.91 -5.69 19.52
CA HIS A 97 -8.16 -5.01 20.58
C HIS A 97 -7.49 -3.73 20.09
N GLN A 98 -6.88 -3.76 18.89
CA GLN A 98 -6.19 -2.61 18.32
C GLN A 98 -7.16 -1.46 17.97
N PHE A 99 -8.36 -1.79 17.50
CA PHE A 99 -9.38 -0.82 17.07
C PHE A 99 -10.47 -0.60 18.13
N ASN A 100 -10.08 -0.57 19.41
CA ASN A 100 -10.94 -0.20 20.57
C ASN A 100 -12.22 -1.03 20.70
N GLY A 101 -12.22 -2.27 20.24
CA GLY A 101 -13.37 -3.17 20.31
C GLY A 101 -14.32 -3.06 19.12
N ASP A 102 -13.99 -2.27 18.09
CA ASP A 102 -14.76 -2.24 16.86
C ASP A 102 -14.91 -3.64 16.27
N THR A 103 -16.11 -3.93 15.80
CA THR A 103 -16.36 -5.21 15.12
C THR A 103 -15.71 -5.23 13.74
N THR A 104 -15.43 -6.42 13.23
CA THR A 104 -14.95 -6.59 11.85
C THR A 104 -15.92 -5.97 10.83
N GLN A 105 -17.21 -5.94 11.13
CA GLN A 105 -18.24 -5.27 10.35
C GLN A 105 -18.06 -3.74 10.33
N ALA A 106 -17.82 -3.13 11.50
CA ALA A 106 -17.56 -1.69 11.59
C ALA A 106 -16.28 -1.29 10.84
N LEU A 107 -15.30 -2.19 10.81
CA LEU A 107 -14.06 -2.03 10.06
C LEU A 107 -14.17 -2.42 8.58
N HIS A 108 -15.33 -2.91 8.12
CA HIS A 108 -15.60 -3.38 6.75
C HIS A 108 -14.69 -4.53 6.28
N VAL A 109 -14.25 -5.39 7.20
CA VAL A 109 -13.38 -6.54 6.91
C VAL A 109 -14.02 -7.90 7.21
N ASP A 110 -15.28 -7.94 7.62
CA ASP A 110 -16.02 -9.14 8.01
C ASP A 110 -16.12 -10.20 6.90
N ASP A 111 -16.21 -9.77 5.65
CA ASP A 111 -16.25 -10.62 4.45
C ASP A 111 -14.83 -10.98 3.93
N LYS A 112 -13.76 -10.65 4.65
CA LYS A 112 -12.37 -10.80 4.22
C LYS A 112 -11.48 -11.53 5.24
N PRO A 113 -11.71 -12.83 5.46
CA PRO A 113 -10.99 -13.57 6.50
C PRO A 113 -9.47 -13.56 6.31
N LEU A 114 -8.96 -13.61 5.09
CA LEU A 114 -7.53 -13.55 4.81
C LEU A 114 -6.93 -12.19 5.16
N VAL A 115 -7.69 -11.10 4.99
CA VAL A 115 -7.26 -9.75 5.40
C VAL A 115 -7.16 -9.68 6.93
N ILE A 116 -8.16 -10.22 7.65
CA ILE A 116 -8.15 -10.26 9.12
C ILE A 116 -6.92 -11.04 9.62
N LYS A 117 -6.64 -12.21 9.02
CA LYS A 117 -5.45 -13.02 9.35
C LYS A 117 -4.16 -12.22 9.13
N CYS A 118 -4.04 -11.48 8.01
CA CYS A 118 -2.88 -10.65 7.74
C CYS A 118 -2.72 -9.50 8.72
N ILE A 119 -3.79 -8.75 9.01
CA ILE A 119 -3.73 -7.63 9.93
C ILE A 119 -3.39 -8.13 11.34
N GLY A 120 -4.05 -9.18 11.82
CA GLY A 120 -3.82 -9.74 13.15
C GLY A 120 -2.38 -10.25 13.34
N ALA A 121 -1.86 -11.00 12.38
CA ALA A 121 -0.48 -11.48 12.40
C ALA A 121 0.54 -10.32 12.37
N LEU A 122 0.26 -9.29 11.57
CA LEU A 122 1.09 -8.10 11.51
C LEU A 122 1.10 -7.33 12.84
N LEU A 123 -0.05 -7.15 13.46
CA LEU A 123 -0.17 -6.49 14.77
C LEU A 123 0.54 -7.28 15.87
N ASP A 124 0.42 -8.60 15.91
CA ASP A 124 1.17 -9.45 16.86
C ASP A 124 2.68 -9.33 16.65
N TYR A 125 3.13 -9.33 15.40
CA TYR A 125 4.54 -9.14 15.08
C TYR A 125 5.06 -7.79 15.53
N LEU A 126 4.37 -6.71 15.19
CA LEU A 126 4.75 -5.35 15.56
C LEU A 126 4.75 -5.12 17.07
N LYS A 127 3.78 -5.70 17.80
CA LYS A 127 3.73 -5.64 19.25
C LYS A 127 4.96 -6.27 19.91
N ARG A 128 5.54 -7.32 19.29
CA ARG A 128 6.75 -7.99 19.81
C ARG A 128 8.03 -7.28 19.42
N THR A 129 8.08 -6.68 18.24
CA THR A 129 9.32 -6.08 17.68
C THR A 129 9.42 -4.58 17.89
N GLN A 130 8.28 -3.88 17.98
CA GLN A 130 8.23 -2.43 18.09
C GLN A 130 7.42 -2.01 19.33
N ARG A 131 8.11 -1.50 20.34
CA ARG A 131 7.46 -1.05 21.59
C ARG A 131 6.66 0.25 21.44
N ASN A 132 6.97 1.08 20.46
CA ASN A 132 6.36 2.39 20.23
C ASN A 132 5.76 2.50 18.84
N GLY A 133 4.60 3.15 18.71
CA GLY A 133 3.97 3.41 17.39
C GLY A 133 2.72 2.61 17.09
N MET A 134 2.41 1.55 17.87
CA MET A 134 1.17 0.77 17.72
C MET A 134 -0.08 1.61 17.95
N GLU A 135 -0.03 2.58 18.85
CA GLU A 135 -1.15 3.49 19.15
C GLU A 135 -1.59 4.32 17.94
N ARG A 136 -0.69 4.53 16.98
CA ARG A 136 -1.00 5.26 15.74
C ARG A 136 -1.71 4.41 14.69
N MET A 137 -1.69 3.08 14.81
CA MET A 137 -2.36 2.17 13.87
C MET A 137 -3.85 2.12 14.16
N ASN A 138 -4.56 3.13 13.67
CA ASN A 138 -5.98 3.34 13.95
C ASN A 138 -6.84 3.37 12.67
N ARG A 139 -6.26 3.13 11.48
CA ARG A 139 -6.98 3.21 10.22
C ARG A 139 -6.67 2.06 9.27
N ILE A 140 -7.71 1.36 8.86
CA ILE A 140 -7.64 0.33 7.82
C ILE A 140 -8.14 0.93 6.49
N MET A 141 -7.28 0.89 5.49
CA MET A 141 -7.58 1.30 4.12
C MET A 141 -7.74 0.07 3.24
N LEU A 142 -8.98 -0.39 3.10
CA LEU A 142 -9.27 -1.44 2.12
C LEU A 142 -9.21 -0.88 0.71
N TYR A 143 -8.54 -1.59 -0.16
CA TYR A 143 -8.49 -1.22 -1.56
C TYR A 143 -8.76 -2.43 -2.47
N THR A 144 -9.28 -2.15 -3.66
CA THR A 144 -9.46 -3.15 -4.71
C THR A 144 -8.65 -2.74 -5.93
N ASN A 145 -8.06 -3.73 -6.59
CA ASN A 145 -7.30 -3.46 -7.83
C ASN A 145 -8.18 -2.93 -8.97
N ALA A 146 -9.50 -3.18 -8.92
CA ALA A 146 -10.46 -2.71 -9.91
C ALA A 146 -10.57 -1.18 -10.02
N GLN A 147 -10.17 -0.42 -8.99
CA GLN A 147 -10.25 1.04 -9.00
C GLN A 147 -9.09 1.72 -9.73
N TYR A 148 -7.99 1.00 -9.94
CA TYR A 148 -6.76 1.56 -10.49
C TYR A 148 -6.31 0.79 -11.73
N MET A 149 -5.70 1.51 -12.66
CA MET A 149 -5.06 0.91 -13.82
C MET A 149 -3.91 0.00 -13.36
N HIS A 150 -3.92 -1.23 -13.85
CA HIS A 150 -2.84 -2.17 -13.59
C HIS A 150 -1.59 -1.75 -14.37
N LEU A 151 -0.60 -1.26 -13.66
CA LEU A 151 0.73 -0.97 -14.20
C LEU A 151 1.70 -2.02 -13.67
N ASP A 152 2.14 -2.91 -14.53
CA ASP A 152 3.18 -3.87 -14.18
C ASP A 152 4.55 -3.20 -14.00
N MET A 153 5.53 -3.97 -13.55
CA MET A 153 6.88 -3.50 -13.29
C MET A 153 7.54 -2.92 -14.55
N ASN A 154 7.31 -3.56 -15.70
CA ASN A 154 7.92 -3.13 -16.97
C ASN A 154 7.30 -1.81 -17.45
N ALA A 155 5.98 -1.68 -17.34
CA ALA A 155 5.27 -0.45 -17.68
C ALA A 155 5.76 0.72 -16.81
N ARG A 156 5.85 0.53 -15.49
CA ARG A 156 6.34 1.58 -14.56
C ARG A 156 7.76 2.03 -14.87
N ARG A 157 8.65 1.06 -15.14
CA ARG A 157 10.04 1.34 -15.48
C ARG A 157 10.19 2.00 -16.84
N ASN A 158 9.50 1.49 -17.87
CA ASN A 158 9.61 2.00 -19.22
C ASN A 158 8.99 3.39 -19.38
N LEU A 159 7.93 3.70 -18.60
CA LEU A 159 7.32 5.04 -18.54
C LEU A 159 8.10 6.00 -17.64
N GLU A 160 9.15 5.55 -16.95
CA GLU A 160 9.95 6.37 -16.03
C GLU A 160 9.09 7.21 -15.08
N LEU A 161 8.07 6.60 -14.47
CA LEU A 161 7.06 7.33 -13.69
C LEU A 161 7.66 8.05 -12.49
N THR A 162 8.52 7.38 -11.71
CA THR A 162 9.07 7.91 -10.46
C THR A 162 10.59 8.04 -10.44
N GLU A 163 11.27 7.29 -11.32
CA GLU A 163 12.72 7.29 -11.46
C GLU A 163 13.12 6.96 -12.91
N THR A 164 14.29 7.41 -13.32
CA THR A 164 14.83 7.13 -14.65
C THR A 164 15.31 5.68 -14.76
N MET A 165 15.18 5.09 -15.95
CA MET A 165 15.58 3.69 -16.21
C MET A 165 17.08 3.47 -16.06
N ARG A 166 17.88 4.46 -16.48
CA ARG A 166 19.34 4.35 -16.52
C ARG A 166 20.00 4.53 -15.16
N ASN A 167 19.66 5.61 -14.45
CA ASN A 167 20.39 6.02 -13.24
C ASN A 167 19.57 5.80 -11.97
N LYS A 168 18.29 5.40 -12.07
CA LYS A 168 17.34 5.29 -10.96
C LYS A 168 17.22 6.58 -10.13
N GLU A 169 17.30 7.72 -10.80
CA GLU A 169 17.20 9.04 -10.21
C GLU A 169 15.80 9.63 -10.42
N LYS A 170 15.34 10.43 -9.46
CA LYS A 170 14.07 11.17 -9.60
C LYS A 170 14.17 12.19 -10.74
N ARG A 171 15.31 12.85 -10.89
CA ARG A 171 15.51 13.89 -11.93
C ARG A 171 15.39 13.27 -13.32
N GLY A 172 14.53 13.81 -14.16
CA GLY A 172 14.21 13.31 -15.49
C GLY A 172 13.02 12.38 -15.56
N SER A 173 12.45 11.94 -14.42
CA SER A 173 11.23 11.14 -14.38
C SER A 173 9.97 11.99 -14.55
N LEU A 174 8.82 11.35 -14.84
CA LEU A 174 7.52 12.04 -14.89
C LEU A 174 7.19 12.71 -13.56
N LEU A 175 7.47 12.04 -12.43
CA LEU A 175 7.30 12.62 -11.09
C LEU A 175 8.11 13.90 -10.91
N TRP A 176 9.34 13.96 -11.43
CA TRP A 176 10.17 15.16 -11.31
C TRP A 176 9.57 16.36 -12.04
N VAL A 177 8.95 16.13 -13.19
CA VAL A 177 8.29 17.19 -13.98
C VAL A 177 7.04 17.69 -13.28
N LEU A 178 6.20 16.77 -12.77
CA LEU A 178 4.87 17.08 -12.22
C LEU A 178 4.89 17.52 -10.75
N ASP A 179 5.93 17.15 -9.98
CA ASP A 179 5.98 17.46 -8.55
C ASP A 179 6.34 18.93 -8.31
N LYS A 180 5.29 19.75 -8.26
CA LYS A 180 5.34 21.17 -7.85
C LYS A 180 4.71 21.37 -6.47
N THR A 181 4.51 20.29 -5.73
CA THR A 181 3.84 20.33 -4.43
C THR A 181 4.61 21.14 -3.39
N LYS A 182 3.89 21.77 -2.47
CA LYS A 182 4.45 22.62 -1.41
C LYS A 182 4.58 21.91 -0.07
N THR A 183 3.85 20.78 0.10
CA THR A 183 3.82 20.05 1.36
C THR A 183 4.43 18.66 1.23
N PRO A 184 4.98 18.07 2.31
CA PRO A 184 5.42 16.66 2.32
C PRO A 184 4.29 15.68 1.98
N MET A 185 3.07 15.94 2.47
CA MET A 185 1.86 15.16 2.18
C MET A 185 1.52 15.21 0.68
N GLY A 186 1.56 16.40 0.08
CA GLY A 186 1.37 16.57 -1.37
C GLY A 186 2.38 15.80 -2.21
N LYS A 187 3.66 15.76 -1.78
CA LYS A 187 4.70 14.94 -2.44
C LYS A 187 4.39 13.44 -2.42
N ARG A 188 3.86 12.95 -1.31
CA ARG A 188 3.42 11.54 -1.21
C ARG A 188 2.20 11.30 -2.09
N LEU A 189 1.23 12.19 -2.07
CA LEU A 189 0.00 12.08 -2.84
C LEU A 189 0.24 12.08 -4.36
N ILE A 190 1.03 13.01 -4.89
CA ILE A 190 1.31 13.06 -6.34
C ILE A 190 2.05 11.79 -6.81
N ARG A 191 2.99 11.29 -6.01
CA ARG A 191 3.66 10.01 -6.28
C ARG A 191 2.65 8.87 -6.33
N THR A 192 1.77 8.76 -5.33
CA THR A 192 0.72 7.74 -5.28
C THR A 192 -0.20 7.83 -6.50
N TRP A 193 -0.56 9.02 -6.95
CA TRP A 193 -1.41 9.19 -8.12
C TRP A 193 -0.75 8.73 -9.42
N LEU A 194 0.55 8.91 -9.56
CA LEU A 194 1.31 8.41 -10.71
C LEU A 194 1.46 6.89 -10.69
N GLU A 195 1.72 6.32 -9.53
CA GLU A 195 1.86 4.89 -9.35
C GLU A 195 0.53 4.14 -9.44
N ARG A 196 -0.61 4.84 -9.22
CA ARG A 196 -1.97 4.30 -9.18
C ARG A 196 -2.95 5.17 -9.99
N PRO A 197 -2.86 5.17 -11.32
CA PRO A 197 -3.80 5.91 -12.14
C PRO A 197 -5.22 5.35 -11.97
N LEU A 198 -6.19 6.25 -11.86
CA LEU A 198 -7.60 5.87 -11.79
C LEU A 198 -8.08 5.31 -13.13
N VAL A 199 -9.00 4.34 -13.08
CA VAL A 199 -9.72 3.85 -14.28
C VAL A 199 -11.15 4.38 -14.35
N ASN A 200 -11.73 4.84 -13.24
CA ASN A 200 -13.10 5.35 -13.20
C ASN A 200 -13.18 6.74 -13.85
N PRO A 201 -13.88 6.91 -15.00
CA PRO A 201 -13.95 8.19 -15.70
C PRO A 201 -14.57 9.33 -14.86
N VAL A 202 -15.50 9.00 -13.97
CA VAL A 202 -16.14 10.01 -13.11
C VAL A 202 -15.12 10.60 -12.13
N GLN A 203 -14.31 9.76 -11.51
CA GLN A 203 -13.26 10.22 -10.60
C GLN A 203 -12.14 10.97 -11.33
N ILE A 204 -11.79 10.53 -12.53
CA ILE A 204 -10.82 11.23 -13.40
C ILE A 204 -11.32 12.62 -13.73
N LYS A 205 -12.56 12.73 -14.22
CA LYS A 205 -13.19 14.03 -14.55
C LYS A 205 -13.27 14.95 -13.34
N LYS A 206 -13.57 14.42 -12.14
CA LYS A 206 -13.58 15.22 -10.91
C LYS A 206 -12.21 15.85 -10.62
N ARG A 207 -11.13 15.10 -10.79
CA ARG A 207 -9.76 15.65 -10.64
C ARG A 207 -9.43 16.68 -11.71
N GLN A 208 -9.78 16.40 -12.96
CA GLN A 208 -9.56 17.32 -14.08
C GLN A 208 -10.34 18.63 -13.90
N PHE A 209 -11.59 18.54 -13.42
CA PHE A 209 -12.40 19.72 -13.14
C PHE A 209 -11.78 20.61 -12.05
N ALA A 210 -11.26 20.01 -10.98
CA ALA A 210 -10.58 20.76 -9.92
C ALA A 210 -9.31 21.47 -10.45
N VAL A 211 -8.56 20.83 -11.36
CA VAL A 211 -7.39 21.44 -11.99
C VAL A 211 -7.82 22.59 -12.92
N ASP A 212 -8.85 22.40 -13.75
CA ASP A 212 -9.38 23.43 -14.66
C ASP A 212 -9.88 24.65 -13.88
N GLU A 213 -10.57 24.45 -12.76
CA GLU A 213 -11.04 25.54 -11.88
C GLU A 213 -9.87 26.39 -11.35
N LEU A 214 -8.80 25.74 -10.87
CA LEU A 214 -7.61 26.44 -10.38
C LEU A 214 -6.83 27.14 -11.50
N MET A 215 -6.81 26.56 -12.70
CA MET A 215 -6.17 27.20 -13.87
C MET A 215 -6.90 28.46 -14.32
N ARG A 216 -8.23 28.51 -14.18
CA ARG A 216 -9.05 29.68 -14.54
C ARG A 216 -9.06 30.76 -13.46
N ASN A 217 -8.75 30.40 -12.22
CA ASN A 217 -8.75 31.32 -11.08
C ASN A 217 -7.35 31.43 -10.46
N ILE A 218 -6.48 32.18 -11.13
CA ILE A 218 -5.09 32.40 -10.71
C ILE A 218 -5.00 32.95 -9.27
N PRO A 219 -5.78 33.97 -8.85
CA PRO A 219 -5.70 34.46 -7.47
C PRO A 219 -6.03 33.40 -6.43
N LEU A 220 -7.00 32.51 -6.70
CA LEU A 220 -7.33 31.40 -5.83
C LEU A 220 -6.18 30.39 -5.77
N SER A 221 -5.59 30.05 -6.92
CA SER A 221 -4.45 29.13 -7.00
C SER A 221 -3.24 29.66 -6.23
N ASP A 222 -2.93 30.93 -6.35
CA ASP A 222 -1.81 31.57 -5.64
C ASP A 222 -2.07 31.63 -4.14
N GLY A 223 -3.27 32.02 -3.72
CA GLY A 223 -3.65 32.01 -2.31
C GLY A 223 -3.58 30.63 -1.65
N ILE A 224 -4.05 29.58 -2.32
CA ILE A 224 -3.91 28.20 -1.84
C ILE A 224 -2.42 27.81 -1.76
N THR A 225 -1.63 28.16 -2.76
CA THR A 225 -0.19 27.85 -2.80
C THR A 225 0.56 28.50 -1.65
N GLU A 226 0.25 29.75 -1.33
CA GLU A 226 0.82 30.49 -0.22
C GLU A 226 0.47 29.82 1.13
N GLN A 227 -0.80 29.51 1.37
CA GLN A 227 -1.26 28.83 2.58
C GLN A 227 -0.61 27.44 2.76
N LEU A 228 -0.53 26.66 1.68
CA LEU A 228 0.12 25.35 1.72
C LEU A 228 1.61 25.41 2.03
N SER A 229 2.30 26.50 1.66
CA SER A 229 3.74 26.62 1.88
C SER A 229 4.13 26.70 3.37
N GLY A 230 3.19 27.08 4.25
CA GLY A 230 3.37 27.14 5.70
C GLY A 230 2.99 25.86 6.45
N ILE A 231 2.46 24.84 5.75
CA ILE A 231 1.97 23.62 6.40
C ILE A 231 3.09 22.58 6.55
N HIS A 232 3.34 22.19 7.79
CA HIS A 232 4.24 21.11 8.15
C HIS A 232 3.60 19.74 7.90
N ASP A 233 4.40 18.66 8.06
CA ASP A 233 3.90 17.29 7.89
C ASP A 233 2.95 16.90 9.04
N LEU A 234 1.64 16.84 8.75
CA LEU A 234 0.60 16.50 9.72
C LEU A 234 0.32 14.98 9.78
N GLU A 235 0.92 14.19 8.87
CA GLU A 235 0.72 12.74 8.82
C GLU A 235 1.80 11.96 9.60
N ARG A 236 2.88 12.62 10.01
CA ARG A 236 4.02 12.00 10.70
C ARG A 236 4.28 12.59 12.08
#